data_a783829d007b7e76d6c92593a2e81fd5
#
_entry.id   a783829d007b7e76d6c92593a2e81fd5
#
_cell.length_a   1.000
_cell.length_b   1.000
_cell.length_c   1.000
_cell.angle_alpha   90.00
_cell.angle_beta   90.00
_cell.angle_gamma   90.00
#
_symmetry.space_group_name_H-M   'P 1'
#
loop_
_entity.id
_entity.type
_entity.pdbx_description
1 polymer ?
#
loop_
_entity_poly.entity_id
_entity_poly.type
_entity_poly.pdbx_seq_one_letter_code
_entity_poly.pdbx_strand_id
1 'polypeptide(L)'
;MIAKDSIETAYSFLHQKQRIYVHSTLDWQKDDIELAISDYANDMSQELYDAISGGRADFLRDHKRFQEDITKAVEILEKML
;
A
#
# COMPACT_ATOMS: atom_id res chain seq x y z
N MET A 1 -18.47 -3.63 6.46
CA MET A 1 -17.89 -2.36 6.97
C MET A 1 -16.44 -2.57 7.38
N ILE A 2 -15.56 -1.67 6.96
CA ILE A 2 -14.13 -1.76 7.31
C ILE A 2 -13.92 -1.14 8.69
N ALA A 3 -13.25 -1.87 9.57
CA ALA A 3 -12.95 -1.37 10.91
C ALA A 3 -11.97 -0.19 10.84
N LYS A 4 -12.19 0.83 11.66
CA LYS A 4 -11.33 2.00 11.70
C LYS A 4 -9.88 1.63 12.06
N ASP A 5 -9.71 0.70 12.99
CA ASP A 5 -8.38 0.22 13.39
C ASP A 5 -7.63 -0.39 12.22
N SER A 6 -8.32 -1.12 11.34
CA SER A 6 -7.71 -1.68 10.14
C SER A 6 -7.23 -0.59 9.19
N ILE A 7 -8.03 0.47 9.05
CA ILE A 7 -7.67 1.61 8.20
C ILE A 7 -6.45 2.33 8.77
N GLU A 8 -6.45 2.58 10.08
CA GLU A 8 -5.32 3.26 10.75
C GLU A 8 -4.02 2.46 10.62
N THR A 9 -4.11 1.15 10.84
CA THR A 9 -2.94 0.27 10.74
C THR A 9 -2.39 0.26 9.32
N ALA A 10 -3.27 0.12 8.33
CA ALA A 10 -2.87 0.13 6.93
C ALA A 10 -2.26 1.47 6.54
N TYR A 11 -2.87 2.56 6.96
CA TYR A 11 -2.35 3.90 6.67
C TYR A 11 -0.95 4.08 7.24
N SER A 12 -0.76 3.75 8.53
CA SER A 12 0.55 3.90 9.18
C SER A 12 1.62 3.07 8.49
N PHE A 13 1.29 1.81 8.16
CA PHE A 13 2.23 0.92 7.50
C PHE A 13 2.62 1.45 6.11
N LEU A 14 1.63 1.76 5.29
CA LEU A 14 1.88 2.17 3.91
C LEU A 14 2.52 3.56 3.84
N HIS A 15 2.12 4.46 4.72
CA HIS A 15 2.72 5.80 4.77
C HIS A 15 4.21 5.72 5.11
N GLN A 16 4.57 4.92 6.11
CA GLN A 16 5.96 4.73 6.50
C GLN A 16 6.76 4.10 5.35
N LYS A 17 6.21 3.06 4.72
CA LYS A 17 6.88 2.40 3.61
C LYS A 17 7.02 3.32 2.40
N GLN A 18 6.00 4.14 2.14
CA GLN A 18 6.07 5.12 1.06
C GLN A 18 7.25 6.08 1.24
N ARG A 19 7.43 6.60 2.45
CA ARG A 19 8.53 7.53 2.73
C ARG A 19 9.88 6.89 2.47
N ILE A 20 10.07 5.66 2.91
CA ILE A 20 11.31 4.93 2.69
C ILE A 20 11.50 4.66 1.19
N TYR A 21 10.43 4.25 0.52
CA TYR A 21 10.46 3.88 -0.90
C TYR A 21 10.90 5.05 -1.78
N VAL A 22 10.29 6.22 -1.59
CA VAL A 22 10.60 7.39 -2.43
C VAL A 22 12.00 7.94 -2.17
N HIS A 23 12.58 7.69 -1.00
CA HIS A 23 13.93 8.13 -0.66
C HIS A 23 14.98 7.06 -0.91
N SER A 24 14.59 5.84 -1.29
CA SER A 24 15.53 4.76 -1.56
C SER A 24 16.22 4.99 -2.90
N THR A 25 17.55 4.83 -2.90
CA THR A 25 18.36 4.98 -4.10
C THR A 25 18.87 3.63 -4.63
N LEU A 26 18.72 2.57 -3.83
CA LEU A 26 19.19 1.23 -4.18
C LEU A 26 18.02 0.35 -4.58
N ASP A 27 18.16 -0.35 -5.71
CA ASP A 27 17.08 -1.19 -6.23
C ASP A 27 16.68 -2.29 -5.26
N TRP A 28 17.64 -2.88 -4.54
CA TRP A 28 17.32 -3.95 -3.59
C TRP A 28 16.47 -3.45 -2.42
N GLN A 29 16.65 -2.20 -1.99
CA GLN A 29 15.82 -1.59 -0.95
C GLN A 29 14.39 -1.42 -1.45
N LYS A 30 14.24 -0.96 -2.67
CA LYS A 30 12.91 -0.82 -3.28
C LYS A 30 12.23 -2.17 -3.43
N ASP A 31 12.96 -3.18 -3.87
CA ASP A 31 12.43 -4.53 -4.02
C ASP A 31 11.96 -5.10 -2.68
N ASP A 32 12.72 -4.89 -1.60
CA ASP A 32 12.34 -5.35 -0.26
C ASP A 32 11.05 -4.68 0.20
N ILE A 33 10.92 -3.38 -0.04
CA ILE A 33 9.71 -2.64 0.35
C ILE A 33 8.52 -3.11 -0.48
N GLU A 34 8.70 -3.30 -1.78
CA GLU A 34 7.64 -3.81 -2.66
C GLU A 34 7.16 -5.19 -2.18
N LEU A 35 8.09 -6.05 -1.82
CA LEU A 35 7.73 -7.38 -1.31
C LEU A 35 6.95 -7.28 0.01
N ALA A 36 7.42 -6.45 0.94
CA ALA A 36 6.74 -6.26 2.21
C ALA A 36 5.33 -5.71 2.02
N ILE A 37 5.15 -4.77 1.12
CA ILE A 37 3.83 -4.19 0.86
C ILE A 37 2.93 -5.19 0.13
N SER A 38 3.48 -5.95 -0.81
CA SER A 38 2.71 -6.99 -1.50
C SER A 38 2.21 -8.06 -0.53
N ASP A 39 3.07 -8.48 0.40
CA ASP A 39 2.69 -9.43 1.44
C ASP A 39 1.58 -8.86 2.33
N TYR A 40 1.70 -7.60 2.71
CA TYR A 40 0.67 -6.93 3.50
C TYR A 40 -0.66 -6.86 2.74
N ALA A 41 -0.60 -6.54 1.44
CA ALA A 41 -1.80 -6.48 0.61
C ALA A 41 -2.49 -7.85 0.51
N ASN A 42 -1.70 -8.94 0.48
CA ASN A 42 -2.25 -10.29 0.46
C ASN A 42 -2.92 -10.66 1.78
N ASP A 43 -2.44 -10.11 2.90
CA ASP A 43 -2.96 -10.42 4.24
C ASP A 43 -4.12 -9.52 4.64
N MET A 44 -4.29 -8.35 4.01
CA MET A 44 -5.38 -7.45 4.38
C MET A 44 -6.73 -8.01 3.94
N SER A 45 -7.80 -7.52 4.57
CA SER A 45 -9.14 -7.94 4.19
C SER A 45 -9.43 -7.57 2.74
N GLN A 46 -10.21 -8.41 2.06
CA GLN A 46 -10.59 -8.17 0.67
C GLN A 46 -11.38 -6.86 0.55
N GLU A 47 -12.21 -6.57 1.53
CA GLU A 47 -13.00 -5.35 1.55
C GLU A 47 -12.10 -4.11 1.56
N LEU A 48 -11.06 -4.10 2.38
CA LEU A 48 -10.11 -3.00 2.43
C LEU A 48 -9.31 -2.90 1.14
N TYR A 49 -8.83 -4.03 0.63
CA TYR A 49 -8.08 -4.04 -0.62
C TYR A 49 -8.92 -3.50 -1.77
N ASP A 50 -10.18 -3.90 -1.86
CA ASP A 50 -11.09 -3.42 -2.91
C ASP A 50 -11.30 -1.91 -2.80
N ALA A 51 -11.38 -1.41 -1.58
CA ALA A 51 -11.59 0.03 -1.35
C ALA A 51 -10.41 0.87 -1.84
N ILE A 52 -9.19 0.39 -1.64
CA ILE A 52 -8.00 1.17 -2.03
C ILE A 52 -7.53 0.89 -3.45
N SER A 53 -7.87 -0.28 -3.99
CA SER A 53 -7.41 -0.68 -5.33
C SER A 53 -8.28 -0.15 -6.46
N GLY A 54 -9.51 0.22 -6.16
CA GLY A 54 -10.46 0.60 -7.20
C GLY A 54 -10.84 -0.56 -8.12
N GLY A 55 -10.72 -1.79 -7.62
CA GLY A 55 -11.05 -2.99 -8.40
C GLY A 55 -9.90 -3.59 -9.19
N ARG A 56 -8.70 -3.02 -9.09
CA ARG A 56 -7.54 -3.56 -9.81
C ARG A 56 -6.96 -4.78 -9.08
N ALA A 57 -6.80 -5.88 -9.79
CA ALA A 57 -6.25 -7.11 -9.22
C ALA A 57 -4.74 -7.03 -8.97
N ASP A 58 -4.03 -6.18 -9.71
CA ASP A 58 -2.58 -6.02 -9.62
C ASP A 58 -2.15 -4.83 -8.77
N PHE A 59 -3.08 -4.22 -8.04
CA PHE A 59 -2.79 -3.05 -7.20
C PHE A 59 -1.78 -3.42 -6.11
N LEU A 60 -0.71 -2.63 -5.99
CA LEU A 60 0.42 -2.88 -5.09
C LEU A 60 1.16 -4.19 -5.39
N ARG A 61 1.05 -4.67 -6.63
CA ARG A 61 1.73 -5.89 -7.10
C ARG A 61 2.46 -5.69 -8.41
N ASP A 62 2.18 -4.59 -9.12
CA ASP A 62 2.83 -4.27 -10.38
C ASP A 62 4.05 -3.39 -10.12
N HIS A 63 5.23 -3.93 -10.37
CA HIS A 63 6.49 -3.23 -10.13
C HIS A 63 6.56 -1.88 -10.85
N LYS A 64 6.07 -1.82 -12.08
CA LYS A 64 6.17 -0.60 -12.90
C LYS A 64 5.30 0.53 -12.40
N ARG A 65 4.22 0.21 -11.68
CA ARG A 65 3.25 1.19 -11.19
C ARG A 65 3.25 1.29 -9.67
N PHE A 66 4.25 0.72 -9.04
CA PHE A 66 4.24 0.54 -7.59
C PHE A 66 4.25 1.88 -6.86
N GLN A 67 5.06 2.83 -7.32
CA GLN A 67 5.14 4.15 -6.69
C GLN A 67 3.80 4.87 -6.76
N GLU A 68 3.13 4.82 -7.91
CA GLU A 68 1.79 5.41 -8.06
C GLU A 68 0.79 4.72 -7.15
N ASP A 69 0.86 3.41 -7.08
CA ASP A 69 -0.07 2.61 -6.29
C ASP A 69 0.08 2.91 -4.79
N ILE A 70 1.31 3.00 -4.30
CA ILE A 70 1.55 3.35 -2.89
C ILE A 70 0.97 4.73 -2.58
N THR A 71 1.26 5.72 -3.42
CA THR A 71 0.79 7.08 -3.23
C THR A 71 -0.74 7.12 -3.21
N LYS A 72 -1.36 6.43 -4.15
CA LYS A 72 -2.82 6.36 -4.22
C LYS A 72 -3.42 5.70 -3.00
N ALA A 73 -2.82 4.60 -2.53
CA ALA A 73 -3.30 3.89 -1.34
C ALA A 73 -3.24 4.78 -0.10
N VAL A 74 -2.13 5.49 0.08
CA VAL A 74 -1.98 6.40 1.21
C VAL A 74 -3.01 7.52 1.16
N GLU A 75 -3.24 8.10 -0.01
CA GLU A 75 -4.24 9.18 -0.17
C GLU A 75 -5.64 8.69 0.16
N ILE A 76 -6.01 7.52 -0.34
CA ILE A 76 -7.35 6.97 -0.10
C ILE A 76 -7.53 6.66 1.38
N LEU A 77 -6.55 6.02 2.00
CA LEU A 77 -6.62 5.68 3.43
C LEU A 77 -6.70 6.94 4.30
N GLU A 78 -5.98 7.99 3.93
CA GLU A 78 -6.05 9.26 4.64
C GLU A 78 -7.46 9.84 4.60
N LYS A 79 -8.12 9.75 3.46
CA LYS A 79 -9.49 10.24 3.32
C LYS A 79 -10.50 9.40 4.09
N MET A 80 -10.18 8.13 4.34
CA MET A 80 -11.04 7.24 5.11
C MET A 80 -10.91 7.46 6.61
N LEU A 81 -9.85 8.11 7.05
CA LEU A 81 -9.65 8.48 8.45
C LEU A 81 -10.35 9.80 8.74
#